data_f1457686296c44a35865cabc9139564c
#
_entry.id   f1457686296c44a35865cabc9139564c
#
_cell.length_a   1.000
_cell.length_b   1.000
_cell.length_c   1.000
_cell.angle_alpha   90.00
_cell.angle_beta   90.00
_cell.angle_gamma   90.00
#
_symmetry.space_group_name_H-M   'P 1'
#
loop_
_entity.id
_entity.type
_entity.pdbx_description
1 polymer ?
#
loop_
_entity_poly.entity_id
_entity_poly.type
_entity_poly.pdbx_seq_one_letter_code
_entity_poly.pdbx_strand_id
1 'polypeptide(L)'
;FSFLSQSTGDFYIIAGDEVFPNGLENLLNNRPSSPRGGFHFINFNDPDNPMEDAVYLVPEAGSHNQWVYDDILLAAFYQGGIRILDISGELLGDLYKQGREIGYFLPKHRDGIIPNAPMVWGAQPYKNYIFLSDMNSGLYCIEIVDKKDTKPQLPKP
;
A
#
# COMPACT_ATOMS: atom_id res chain seq x y z
N PHE A 1 -8.72 -9.63 -2.27
CA PHE A 1 -7.67 -10.42 -2.93
C PHE A 1 -7.43 -11.70 -2.14
N SER A 2 -7.16 -12.82 -2.82
CA SER A 2 -6.81 -14.09 -2.15
C SER A 2 -5.44 -14.58 -2.61
N PHE A 3 -4.69 -15.20 -1.71
CA PHE A 3 -3.38 -15.76 -2.03
C PHE A 3 -3.06 -16.97 -1.14
N LEU A 4 -2.18 -17.82 -1.66
CA LEU A 4 -1.52 -18.87 -0.90
C LEU A 4 -0.12 -18.35 -0.52
N SER A 5 0.15 -18.25 0.77
CA SER A 5 1.49 -17.86 1.23
C SER A 5 2.54 -18.87 0.76
N GLN A 6 3.56 -18.40 0.09
CA GLN A 6 4.64 -19.27 -0.40
C GLN A 6 5.55 -19.73 0.73
N SER A 7 5.62 -18.93 1.77
CA SER A 7 6.49 -19.20 2.92
C SER A 7 5.88 -20.15 3.95
N THR A 8 4.55 -20.12 4.15
CA THR A 8 3.86 -20.94 5.15
C THR A 8 2.94 -22.01 4.55
N GLY A 9 2.43 -21.78 3.35
CA GLY A 9 1.39 -22.61 2.73
C GLY A 9 -0.02 -22.28 3.19
N ASP A 10 -0.20 -21.24 4.01
CA ASP A 10 -1.51 -20.81 4.47
C ASP A 10 -2.27 -20.06 3.39
N PHE A 11 -3.59 -20.29 3.35
CA PHE A 11 -4.47 -19.58 2.44
C PHE A 11 -5.12 -18.39 3.13
N TYR A 12 -4.91 -17.22 2.56
CA TYR A 12 -5.44 -15.96 3.08
C TYR A 12 -6.37 -15.27 2.09
N ILE A 13 -7.36 -14.57 2.64
CA ILE A 13 -8.12 -13.54 1.95
C ILE A 13 -7.71 -12.19 2.56
N ILE A 14 -7.33 -11.24 1.70
CA ILE A 14 -7.10 -9.84 2.12
C ILE A 14 -8.37 -9.06 1.79
N ALA A 15 -9.05 -8.59 2.83
CA ALA A 15 -10.16 -7.67 2.70
C ALA A 15 -9.67 -6.23 2.87
N GLY A 16 -10.00 -5.35 1.93
CA GLY A 16 -9.74 -3.93 2.07
C GLY A 16 -10.93 -3.22 2.70
N ASP A 17 -10.69 -2.50 3.77
CA ASP A 17 -11.65 -1.58 4.36
C ASP A 17 -11.40 -0.19 3.77
N GLU A 18 -12.09 0.09 2.66
CA GLU A 18 -11.90 1.34 1.93
C GLU A 18 -12.49 2.52 2.71
N VAL A 19 -11.63 3.42 3.14
CA VAL A 19 -12.05 4.73 3.63
C VAL A 19 -11.48 5.80 2.69
N PHE A 20 -12.35 6.33 1.85
CA PHE A 20 -11.98 7.46 1.01
C PHE A 20 -11.74 8.68 1.90
N PRO A 21 -10.55 9.28 1.90
CA PRO A 21 -10.33 10.55 2.58
C PRO A 21 -11.35 11.52 2.00
N ASN A 22 -12.12 12.22 2.83
CA ASN A 22 -13.23 13.09 2.46
C ASN A 22 -12.80 14.10 1.39
N GLY A 23 -12.56 13.58 0.22
CA GLY A 23 -12.19 14.21 -1.00
C GLY A 23 -10.94 15.07 -0.95
N LEU A 24 -10.53 15.45 -2.10
CA LEU A 24 -9.56 16.50 -2.34
C LEU A 24 -9.95 17.82 -1.61
N GLU A 25 -11.23 17.99 -1.28
CA GLU A 25 -11.75 19.14 -0.54
C GLU A 25 -11.12 19.31 0.85
N ASN A 26 -10.80 18.23 1.54
CA ASN A 26 -10.14 18.32 2.84
C ASN A 26 -8.69 18.79 2.75
N LEU A 27 -8.01 18.43 1.66
CA LEU A 27 -6.67 18.96 1.37
C LEU A 27 -6.73 20.46 1.03
N LEU A 28 -7.76 20.89 0.30
CA LEU A 28 -7.98 22.29 -0.02
C LEU A 28 -8.35 23.13 1.20
N ASN A 29 -9.09 22.55 2.14
CA ASN A 29 -9.59 23.25 3.33
C ASN A 29 -8.68 23.11 4.56
N ASN A 30 -7.49 22.52 4.41
CA ASN A 30 -6.52 22.28 5.49
C ASN A 30 -7.13 21.52 6.69
N ARG A 31 -8.14 20.68 6.43
CA ARG A 31 -8.75 19.85 7.47
C ARG A 31 -8.03 18.50 7.48
N PRO A 32 -7.46 18.07 8.60
CA PRO A 32 -6.92 16.73 8.69
C PRO A 32 -8.06 15.72 8.48
N SER A 33 -7.96 14.91 7.43
CA SER A 33 -8.73 13.70 7.35
C SER A 33 -7.95 12.62 8.09
N SER A 34 -8.65 11.84 8.91
CA SER A 34 -8.06 10.69 9.59
C SER A 34 -8.76 9.42 9.10
N PRO A 35 -8.57 9.05 7.82
CA PRO A 35 -9.08 7.78 7.34
C PRO A 35 -8.40 6.67 8.14
N ARG A 36 -9.14 5.59 8.39
CA ARG A 36 -8.68 4.46 9.21
C ARG A 36 -8.84 3.12 8.51
N GLY A 37 -9.18 3.16 7.24
CA GLY A 37 -9.32 1.96 6.44
C GLY A 37 -7.96 1.30 6.20
N GLY A 38 -7.95 -0.02 6.14
CA GLY A 38 -6.74 -0.80 5.96
C GLY A 38 -6.98 -2.14 5.30
N PHE A 39 -6.05 -3.04 5.44
CA PHE A 39 -6.14 -4.41 4.95
C PHE A 39 -6.19 -5.39 6.11
N HIS A 40 -7.16 -6.30 6.04
CA HIS A 40 -7.42 -7.37 6.99
C HIS A 40 -6.98 -8.69 6.36
N PHE A 41 -6.12 -9.42 7.03
CA PHE A 41 -5.63 -10.72 6.59
C PHE A 41 -6.41 -11.81 7.30
N ILE A 42 -7.30 -12.45 6.54
CA ILE A 42 -8.21 -13.45 7.06
C ILE A 42 -7.70 -14.83 6.62
N ASN A 43 -7.33 -15.66 7.58
CA ASN A 43 -6.92 -17.03 7.38
C ASN A 43 -8.14 -17.89 7.03
N PHE A 44 -8.06 -18.59 5.91
CA PHE A 44 -9.09 -19.44 5.35
C PHE A 44 -8.65 -20.91 5.19
N ASN A 45 -7.65 -21.34 5.96
CA ASN A 45 -7.27 -22.75 5.99
C ASN A 45 -8.42 -23.65 6.45
N ASP A 46 -9.25 -23.15 7.35
CA ASP A 46 -10.55 -23.72 7.72
C ASP A 46 -11.67 -22.79 7.26
N PRO A 47 -12.34 -23.08 6.13
CA PRO A 47 -13.40 -22.22 5.61
C PRO A 47 -14.64 -22.10 6.51
N ASP A 48 -14.84 -23.07 7.40
CA ASP A 48 -15.96 -23.06 8.34
C ASP A 48 -15.69 -22.17 9.55
N ASN A 49 -14.41 -21.88 9.82
CA ASN A 49 -13.95 -21.03 10.94
C ASN A 49 -12.87 -20.04 10.47
N PRO A 50 -13.19 -19.08 9.61
CA PRO A 50 -12.20 -18.09 9.18
C PRO A 50 -11.79 -17.17 10.34
N MET A 51 -10.52 -16.83 10.42
CA MET A 51 -9.97 -15.99 11.48
C MET A 51 -9.16 -14.83 10.91
N GLU A 52 -9.36 -13.63 11.47
CA GLU A 52 -8.47 -12.51 11.18
C GLU A 52 -7.18 -12.68 12.00
N ASP A 53 -6.07 -12.95 11.31
CA ASP A 53 -4.76 -13.11 11.93
C ASP A 53 -4.02 -11.79 12.05
N ALA A 54 -4.13 -10.93 11.03
CA ALA A 54 -3.36 -9.69 10.97
C ALA A 54 -4.12 -8.54 10.30
N VAL A 55 -3.67 -7.33 10.59
CA VAL A 55 -4.12 -6.10 9.94
C VAL A 55 -2.93 -5.24 9.51
N TYR A 56 -3.12 -4.46 8.46
CA TYR A 56 -2.18 -3.43 8.07
C TYR A 56 -2.89 -2.09 7.87
N LEU A 57 -2.59 -1.15 8.75
CA LEU A 57 -3.21 0.17 8.81
C LEU A 57 -2.14 1.24 8.69
N VAL A 58 -2.22 2.08 7.66
CA VAL A 58 -1.36 3.26 7.54
C VAL A 58 -2.03 4.44 8.24
N PRO A 59 -1.37 5.08 9.22
CA PRO A 59 -1.94 6.23 9.90
C PRO A 59 -2.39 7.33 8.93
N GLU A 60 -3.59 7.88 9.15
CA GLU A 60 -4.16 8.99 8.37
C GLU A 60 -4.34 8.71 6.87
N ALA A 61 -4.32 7.44 6.46
CA ALA A 61 -4.53 7.04 5.08
C ALA A 61 -5.66 6.01 4.97
N GLY A 62 -6.36 6.02 3.85
CA GLY A 62 -7.38 5.04 3.52
C GLY A 62 -6.89 4.06 2.45
N SER A 63 -7.21 2.79 2.63
CA SER A 63 -6.85 1.75 1.65
C SER A 63 -7.76 1.76 0.42
N HIS A 64 -7.24 1.25 -0.69
CA HIS A 64 -8.00 0.96 -1.90
C HIS A 64 -7.61 -0.40 -2.48
N ASN A 65 -6.97 -0.47 -3.63
CA ASN A 65 -6.63 -1.74 -4.27
C ASN A 65 -5.32 -2.34 -3.74
N GLN A 66 -5.24 -3.65 -3.81
CA GLN A 66 -4.05 -4.42 -3.45
C GLN A 66 -3.69 -5.46 -4.50
N TRP A 67 -2.43 -5.87 -4.50
CA TRP A 67 -1.90 -6.95 -5.32
C TRP A 67 -0.87 -7.74 -4.54
N VAL A 68 -0.92 -9.06 -4.61
CA VAL A 68 0.08 -9.95 -3.97
C VAL A 68 0.86 -10.69 -5.04
N TYR A 69 2.17 -10.76 -4.88
CA TYR A 69 3.05 -11.64 -5.63
C TYR A 69 4.26 -12.03 -4.75
N ASP A 70 4.64 -13.28 -4.77
CA ASP A 70 5.82 -13.80 -4.04
C ASP A 70 5.91 -13.34 -2.56
N ASP A 71 4.81 -13.46 -1.81
CA ASP A 71 4.66 -12.96 -0.44
C ASP A 71 5.01 -11.46 -0.26
N ILE A 72 4.88 -10.69 -1.34
CA ILE A 72 4.96 -9.21 -1.30
C ILE A 72 3.58 -8.64 -1.58
N LEU A 73 3.10 -7.78 -0.70
CA LEU A 73 1.87 -7.02 -0.89
C LEU A 73 2.18 -5.63 -1.42
N LEU A 74 1.55 -5.28 -2.54
CA LEU A 74 1.44 -3.91 -3.03
C LEU A 74 0.10 -3.34 -2.58
N ALA A 75 0.12 -2.35 -1.73
CA ALA A 75 -1.04 -1.78 -1.06
C ALA A 75 -1.22 -0.31 -1.41
N ALA A 76 -2.30 0.03 -2.10
CA ALA A 76 -2.64 1.42 -2.42
C ALA A 76 -3.38 2.06 -1.25
N PHE A 77 -2.94 3.26 -0.85
CA PHE A 77 -3.48 4.01 0.28
C PHE A 77 -3.70 5.46 -0.07
N TYR A 78 -4.49 5.76 -1.07
CA TYR A 78 -4.81 7.13 -1.47
C TYR A 78 -3.70 8.14 -1.18
N GLN A 79 -3.88 9.04 -0.20
CA GLN A 79 -2.86 10.02 0.21
C GLN A 79 -1.63 9.40 0.88
N GLY A 80 -1.73 8.16 1.31
CA GLY A 80 -0.60 7.36 1.81
C GLY A 80 0.29 6.80 0.71
N GLY A 81 -0.09 6.96 -0.56
CA GLY A 81 0.66 6.46 -1.71
C GLY A 81 0.56 4.95 -1.88
N ILE A 82 1.58 4.37 -2.51
CA ILE A 82 1.77 2.91 -2.54
C ILE A 82 2.66 2.47 -1.39
N ARG A 83 2.27 1.39 -0.72
CA ARG A 83 3.03 0.71 0.33
C ARG A 83 3.41 -0.68 -0.13
N ILE A 84 4.60 -1.11 0.20
CA ILE A 84 5.16 -2.41 -0.18
C ILE A 84 5.50 -3.14 1.10
N LEU A 85 4.87 -4.29 1.31
CA LEU A 85 5.01 -5.08 2.53
C LEU A 85 5.60 -6.44 2.26
N ASP A 86 6.47 -6.88 3.15
CA ASP A 86 6.82 -8.28 3.30
C ASP A 86 5.73 -8.98 4.12
N ILE A 87 4.99 -9.87 3.46
CA ILE A 87 3.94 -10.70 4.06
C ILE A 87 4.36 -12.17 4.14
N SER A 88 5.67 -12.43 4.13
CA SER A 88 6.21 -13.77 4.34
C SER A 88 6.16 -14.18 5.81
N GLY A 89 6.19 -15.50 6.04
CA GLY A 89 6.13 -16.08 7.38
C GLY A 89 4.76 -15.91 8.03
N GLU A 90 4.71 -16.08 9.35
CA GLU A 90 3.48 -15.96 10.10
C GLU A 90 2.95 -14.52 10.09
N LEU A 91 1.67 -14.36 9.77
CA LEU A 91 0.97 -13.09 9.80
C LEU A 91 0.19 -12.99 11.11
N LEU A 92 0.52 -12.03 11.96
CA LEU A 92 -0.13 -11.88 13.27
C LEU A 92 -0.20 -10.41 13.71
N GLY A 93 -1.39 -9.96 14.07
CA GLY A 93 -1.60 -8.63 14.66
C GLY A 93 -1.34 -7.47 13.71
N ASP A 94 -0.73 -6.38 14.19
CA ASP A 94 -0.56 -5.13 13.44
C ASP A 94 0.78 -5.13 12.68
N LEU A 95 0.72 -5.37 11.36
CA LEU A 95 1.90 -5.48 10.50
C LEU A 95 2.65 -4.14 10.32
N TYR A 96 1.93 -3.01 10.42
CA TYR A 96 2.56 -1.70 10.36
C TYR A 96 3.47 -1.48 11.58
N LYS A 97 2.96 -1.79 12.77
CA LYS A 97 3.74 -1.67 14.01
C LYS A 97 4.91 -2.64 14.08
N GLN A 98 4.80 -3.78 13.40
CA GLN A 98 5.90 -4.76 13.29
C GLN A 98 7.01 -4.33 12.32
N GLY A 99 6.80 -3.24 11.55
CA GLY A 99 7.78 -2.79 10.58
C GLY A 99 7.87 -3.68 9.34
N ARG A 100 6.75 -4.35 8.97
CA ARG A 100 6.68 -5.19 7.76
C ARG A 100 6.72 -4.39 6.46
N GLU A 101 6.60 -3.06 6.52
CA GLU A 101 6.75 -2.19 5.36
C GLU A 101 8.21 -2.14 4.92
N ILE A 102 8.49 -2.62 3.71
CA ILE A 102 9.83 -2.65 3.11
C ILE A 102 10.07 -1.50 2.15
N GLY A 103 9.02 -0.78 1.75
CA GLY A 103 9.13 0.38 0.89
C GLY A 103 7.82 1.12 0.72
N TYR A 104 7.91 2.35 0.26
CA TYR A 104 6.75 3.14 -0.13
C TYR A 104 7.13 4.17 -1.19
N PHE A 105 6.13 4.63 -1.93
CA PHE A 105 6.28 5.74 -2.86
C PHE A 105 5.06 6.66 -2.79
N LEU A 106 5.32 7.96 -2.67
CA LEU A 106 4.31 9.02 -2.66
C LEU A 106 4.42 9.78 -3.98
N PRO A 107 3.55 9.52 -4.96
CA PRO A 107 3.54 10.29 -6.20
C PRO A 107 3.20 11.75 -5.88
N LYS A 108 4.12 12.65 -6.22
CA LYS A 108 3.95 14.09 -6.00
C LYS A 108 4.28 14.80 -7.30
N HIS A 109 3.29 15.45 -7.86
CA HIS A 109 3.46 16.21 -9.09
C HIS A 109 2.93 17.63 -8.92
N ARG A 110 3.75 18.62 -9.24
CA ARG A 110 3.39 20.03 -9.08
C ARG A 110 2.19 20.46 -9.93
N ASP A 111 2.00 19.79 -11.07
CA ASP A 111 0.93 20.07 -12.02
C ASP A 111 -0.25 19.09 -11.89
N GLY A 112 -0.35 18.37 -10.78
CA GLY A 112 -1.52 17.58 -10.43
C GLY A 112 -2.74 18.47 -10.17
N ILE A 113 -3.94 17.89 -10.14
CA ILE A 113 -5.19 18.64 -9.82
C ILE A 113 -5.02 19.39 -8.50
N ILE A 114 -4.40 18.72 -7.52
CA ILE A 114 -3.90 19.37 -6.30
C ILE A 114 -2.39 19.22 -6.30
N PRO A 115 -1.63 20.32 -6.31
CA PRO A 115 -0.18 20.25 -6.35
C PRO A 115 0.42 19.40 -5.21
N ASN A 116 1.24 18.44 -5.58
CA ASN A 116 2.01 17.58 -4.67
C ASN A 116 1.19 16.67 -3.72
N ALA A 117 -0.09 16.44 -3.99
CA ALA A 117 -0.94 15.53 -3.22
C ALA A 117 -0.98 14.14 -3.87
N PRO A 118 -0.52 13.07 -3.19
CA PRO A 118 -0.74 11.72 -3.67
C PRO A 118 -2.20 11.31 -3.53
N MET A 119 -2.67 10.46 -4.47
CA MET A 119 -4.02 9.88 -4.43
C MET A 119 -4.01 8.53 -5.16
N VAL A 120 -3.26 7.56 -4.63
CA VAL A 120 -3.01 6.27 -5.29
C VAL A 120 -4.20 5.34 -5.15
N TRP A 121 -4.70 4.85 -6.27
CA TRP A 121 -5.82 3.89 -6.34
C TRP A 121 -5.39 2.45 -6.40
N GLY A 122 -4.32 2.16 -7.11
CA GLY A 122 -3.90 0.80 -7.32
C GLY A 122 -2.51 0.70 -7.87
N ALA A 123 -1.94 -0.49 -7.71
CA ALA A 123 -0.64 -0.82 -8.25
C ALA A 123 -0.65 -2.24 -8.80
N GLN A 124 0.04 -2.46 -9.89
CA GLN A 124 0.20 -3.76 -10.52
C GLN A 124 1.66 -4.02 -10.85
N PRO A 125 2.22 -5.18 -10.45
CA PRO A 125 3.56 -5.54 -10.85
C PRO A 125 3.59 -6.03 -12.30
N TYR A 126 4.64 -5.67 -13.00
CA TYR A 126 4.97 -6.25 -14.29
C TYR A 126 6.48 -6.31 -14.49
N LYS A 127 7.04 -7.50 -14.56
CA LYS A 127 8.49 -7.73 -14.56
C LYS A 127 9.11 -7.09 -13.30
N ASN A 128 10.12 -6.21 -13.48
CA ASN A 128 10.81 -5.52 -12.39
C ASN A 128 10.18 -4.16 -12.05
N TYR A 129 9.02 -3.86 -12.62
CA TYR A 129 8.37 -2.56 -12.46
C TYR A 129 7.04 -2.70 -11.74
N ILE A 130 6.65 -1.64 -11.07
CA ILE A 130 5.32 -1.46 -10.50
C ILE A 130 4.67 -0.28 -11.23
N PHE A 131 3.53 -0.56 -11.86
CA PHE A 131 2.70 0.48 -12.47
C PHE A 131 1.63 0.86 -11.47
N LEU A 132 1.50 2.14 -11.18
CA LEU A 132 0.49 2.63 -10.27
C LEU A 132 -0.34 3.75 -10.89
N SER A 133 -1.63 3.76 -10.54
CA SER A 133 -2.56 4.80 -10.92
C SER A 133 -2.77 5.76 -9.76
N ASP A 134 -2.59 7.03 -10.03
CA ASP A 134 -2.83 8.13 -9.08
C ASP A 134 -3.92 9.03 -9.66
N MET A 135 -5.02 9.23 -8.89
CA MET A 135 -6.17 10.03 -9.35
C MET A 135 -5.80 11.49 -9.61
N ASN A 136 -4.79 11.97 -8.92
CA ASN A 136 -4.43 13.37 -8.95
C ASN A 136 -3.44 13.71 -10.08
N SER A 137 -2.55 12.77 -10.42
CA SER A 137 -1.43 13.05 -11.31
C SER A 137 -1.16 11.98 -12.37
N GLY A 138 -1.97 10.92 -12.44
CA GLY A 138 -1.98 9.96 -13.54
C GLY A 138 -1.19 8.69 -13.30
N LEU A 139 -0.50 8.17 -14.32
CA LEU A 139 0.19 6.89 -14.29
C LEU A 139 1.67 7.07 -13.95
N TYR A 140 2.15 6.25 -13.02
CA TYR A 140 3.57 6.14 -12.69
C TYR A 140 4.10 4.74 -12.96
N CYS A 141 5.38 4.66 -13.30
CA CYS A 141 6.13 3.43 -13.37
C CYS A 141 7.32 3.58 -12.41
N ILE A 142 7.38 2.70 -11.43
CA ILE A 142 8.43 2.72 -10.41
C ILE A 142 9.15 1.37 -10.36
N GLU A 143 10.31 1.35 -9.75
CA GLU A 143 11.15 0.18 -9.53
C GLU A 143 11.51 0.08 -8.05
N ILE A 144 11.54 -1.14 -7.53
CA ILE A 144 12.10 -1.39 -6.20
C ILE A 144 13.60 -1.45 -6.33
N VAL A 145 14.30 -0.54 -5.65
CA VAL A 145 15.77 -0.51 -5.61
C VAL A 145 16.26 -0.73 -4.18
N ASP A 146 17.29 -1.54 -4.01
CA ASP A 146 17.92 -1.70 -2.70
C ASP A 146 18.57 -0.36 -2.29
N LYS A 147 18.39 0.05 -1.03
CA LYS A 147 19.02 1.26 -0.48
C LYS A 147 20.54 1.27 -0.64
N LYS A 148 21.17 0.10 -0.73
CA LYS A 148 22.63 -0.02 -0.96
C LYS A 148 23.04 0.44 -2.36
N ASP A 149 22.13 0.41 -3.32
CA ASP A 149 22.40 0.78 -4.71
C ASP A 149 22.10 2.26 -5.00
N THR A 150 21.45 2.95 -4.08
CA THR A 150 21.18 4.39 -4.19
C THR A 150 22.40 5.18 -3.76
N LYS A 151 23.25 5.56 -4.72
CA LYS A 151 24.28 6.59 -4.46
C LYS A 151 23.58 7.91 -4.13
N PRO A 152 23.98 8.61 -3.05
CA PRO A 152 23.46 9.94 -2.78
C PRO A 152 23.68 10.81 -4.00
N GLN A 153 22.62 11.26 -4.65
CA GLN A 153 22.73 12.28 -5.68
C GLN A 153 22.95 13.61 -4.97
N LEU A 154 24.20 14.08 -4.98
CA LEU A 154 24.49 15.46 -4.58
C LEU A 154 23.73 16.40 -5.52
N PRO A 155 23.13 17.49 -5.00
CA PRO A 155 22.54 18.51 -5.84
C PRO A 155 23.59 18.97 -6.86
N LYS A 156 23.23 18.98 -8.14
CA LYS A 156 24.08 19.59 -9.14
C LYS A 156 24.15 21.08 -8.86
N PRO A 157 25.34 21.69 -8.96
CA PRO A 157 25.52 23.12 -8.73
C PRO A 157 24.72 23.98 -9.72
#